data_a8737c83e737e6b1a458e2f0c918e8c4
#
_entry.id   a8737c83e737e6b1a458e2f0c918e8c4
#
_cell.length_a   1.000
_cell.length_b   1.000
_cell.length_c   1.000
_cell.angle_alpha   90.00
_cell.angle_beta   90.00
_cell.angle_gamma   90.00
#
_symmetry.space_group_name_H-M   'P 1'
#
loop_
_entity.id
_entity.type
_entity.pdbx_description
1 polymer ?
#
loop_
_entity_poly.entity_id
_entity_poly.type
_entity_poly.pdbx_seq_one_letter_code
_entity_poly.pdbx_strand_id
1 'polypeptide(L)'
;MSVRRVVAITGAGGTLGAALSRQFAGEPETDVVLSDVEASSLEASVIGLPSERGGVETLSADVGEIADVEAVVARAVECFGRLDVLISNAGVLAPNGRIHNLSTEDWERSLRVNVLGAVNNIRAAVPVMRAQQSGAVILTASVAGLTAWSHAAPYCTTKAAVIQLAKVAAVEYARDGIRVNCVCPGTFVSGIHAGLPQGAIDAIAAKHPLGLGTATDLVGAYSYLASDASRWTTGSAIVVDGGYAAP
;
A
#
# COMPACT_ATOMS: atom_id res chain seq x y z
N MET A 1 -0.60 22.79 -21.75
CA MET A 1 -1.11 21.46 -21.33
C MET A 1 -0.87 21.38 -19.84
N SER A 2 -1.88 21.01 -19.05
CA SER A 2 -1.68 20.74 -17.63
C SER A 2 -0.73 19.54 -17.48
N VAL A 3 0.13 19.60 -16.47
CA VAL A 3 1.04 18.48 -16.17
C VAL A 3 0.20 17.38 -15.51
N ARG A 4 0.14 16.21 -16.13
CA ARG A 4 -0.57 15.07 -15.56
C ARG A 4 0.14 14.53 -14.31
N ARG A 5 -0.61 14.12 -13.32
CA ARG A 5 -0.10 13.48 -12.11
C ARG A 5 0.26 12.01 -12.40
N VAL A 6 1.37 11.54 -11.86
CA VAL A 6 1.81 10.15 -12.02
C VAL A 6 1.79 9.42 -10.68
N VAL A 7 1.08 8.30 -10.63
CA VAL A 7 0.89 7.46 -9.44
C VAL A 7 1.44 6.06 -9.70
N ALA A 8 2.40 5.63 -8.89
CA ALA A 8 2.88 4.25 -8.91
C ALA A 8 2.25 3.45 -7.75
N ILE A 9 1.81 2.22 -8.02
CA ILE A 9 1.15 1.34 -7.04
C ILE A 9 1.80 -0.04 -7.08
N THR A 10 2.39 -0.48 -5.97
CA THR A 10 2.89 -1.85 -5.82
C THR A 10 1.84 -2.76 -5.18
N GLY A 11 1.85 -4.05 -5.51
CA GLY A 11 0.80 -4.97 -5.08
C GLY A 11 -0.55 -4.66 -5.73
N ALA A 12 -0.52 -4.19 -6.99
CA ALA A 12 -1.70 -3.74 -7.73
C ALA A 12 -2.67 -4.87 -8.11
N GLY A 13 -2.20 -6.12 -8.15
CA GLY A 13 -3.02 -7.32 -8.41
C GLY A 13 -3.85 -7.77 -7.21
N GLY A 14 -3.51 -7.34 -5.99
CA GLY A 14 -4.27 -7.66 -4.78
C GLY A 14 -5.61 -6.92 -4.70
N THR A 15 -6.51 -7.37 -3.81
CA THR A 15 -7.87 -6.79 -3.68
C THR A 15 -7.86 -5.27 -3.46
N LEU A 16 -7.03 -4.78 -2.54
CA LEU A 16 -6.89 -3.34 -2.28
C LEU A 16 -6.15 -2.66 -3.43
N GLY A 17 -5.08 -3.26 -3.93
CA GLY A 17 -4.31 -2.73 -5.06
C GLY A 17 -5.17 -2.53 -6.31
N ALA A 18 -6.03 -3.48 -6.65
CA ALA A 18 -6.96 -3.37 -7.78
C ALA A 18 -8.00 -2.25 -7.56
N ALA A 19 -8.48 -2.03 -6.32
CA ALA A 19 -9.39 -0.93 -6.02
C ALA A 19 -8.69 0.43 -6.14
N LEU A 20 -7.45 0.54 -5.65
CA LEU A 20 -6.61 1.74 -5.80
C LEU A 20 -6.28 2.00 -7.27
N SER A 21 -5.94 0.97 -8.03
CA SER A 21 -5.66 1.07 -9.47
C SER A 21 -6.87 1.63 -10.23
N ARG A 22 -8.08 1.13 -9.96
CA ARG A 22 -9.32 1.66 -10.57
C ARG A 22 -9.56 3.12 -10.19
N GLN A 23 -9.37 3.47 -8.94
CA GLN A 23 -9.56 4.84 -8.48
C GLN A 23 -8.62 5.80 -9.19
N PHE A 24 -7.31 5.57 -9.08
CA PHE A 24 -6.32 6.51 -9.60
C PHE A 24 -6.28 6.54 -11.13
N ALA A 25 -6.48 5.41 -11.81
CA ALA A 25 -6.59 5.41 -13.27
C ALA A 25 -7.84 6.15 -13.77
N GLY A 26 -8.93 6.16 -12.99
CA GLY A 26 -10.16 6.89 -13.31
C GLY A 26 -10.14 8.38 -12.97
N GLU A 27 -9.13 8.85 -12.23
CA GLU A 27 -9.01 10.27 -11.90
C GLU A 27 -8.56 11.09 -13.12
N PRO A 28 -9.18 12.26 -13.36
CA PRO A 28 -8.76 13.14 -14.46
C PRO A 28 -7.27 13.49 -14.37
N GLU A 29 -6.62 13.60 -15.52
CA GLU A 29 -5.22 14.02 -15.62
C GLU A 29 -4.24 13.18 -14.76
N THR A 30 -4.54 11.90 -14.58
CA THR A 30 -3.69 10.97 -13.83
C THR A 30 -3.24 9.83 -14.72
N ASP A 31 -1.94 9.53 -14.69
CA ASP A 31 -1.30 8.36 -15.31
C ASP A 31 -0.85 7.41 -14.19
N VAL A 32 -0.87 6.11 -14.45
CA VAL A 32 -0.54 5.12 -13.42
C VAL A 32 0.51 4.11 -13.88
N VAL A 33 1.39 3.73 -12.94
CA VAL A 33 2.28 2.58 -13.09
C VAL A 33 1.88 1.53 -12.05
N LEU A 34 1.48 0.37 -12.50
CA LEU A 34 0.97 -0.71 -11.68
C LEU A 34 1.97 -1.86 -11.64
N SER A 35 2.30 -2.35 -10.46
CA SER A 35 3.19 -3.50 -10.34
C SER A 35 2.68 -4.53 -9.34
N ASP A 36 2.96 -5.79 -9.65
CA ASP A 36 2.74 -6.93 -8.77
C ASP A 36 3.77 -8.03 -9.10
N VAL A 37 4.06 -8.91 -8.15
CA VAL A 37 4.90 -10.07 -8.40
C VAL A 37 4.18 -11.09 -9.28
N GLU A 38 2.85 -11.18 -9.15
CA GLU A 38 2.00 -12.10 -9.91
C GLU A 38 1.44 -11.42 -11.16
N ALA A 39 2.03 -11.68 -12.32
CA ALA A 39 1.64 -11.07 -13.60
C ALA A 39 0.16 -11.30 -13.94
N SER A 40 -0.38 -12.50 -13.68
CA SER A 40 -1.79 -12.82 -13.95
C SER A 40 -2.77 -12.00 -13.11
N SER A 41 -2.44 -11.75 -11.85
CA SER A 41 -3.24 -10.90 -10.95
C SER A 41 -3.18 -9.44 -11.38
N LEU A 42 -2.02 -8.99 -11.87
CA LEU A 42 -1.84 -7.66 -12.42
C LEU A 42 -2.66 -7.46 -13.69
N GLU A 43 -2.62 -8.40 -14.64
CA GLU A 43 -3.46 -8.38 -15.84
C GLU A 43 -4.95 -8.32 -15.52
N ALA A 44 -5.43 -9.12 -14.56
CA ALA A 44 -6.82 -9.09 -14.11
C ALA A 44 -7.22 -7.72 -13.53
N SER A 45 -6.32 -7.05 -12.82
CA SER A 45 -6.59 -5.71 -12.28
C SER A 45 -6.70 -4.65 -13.38
N VAL A 46 -5.90 -4.77 -14.44
CA VAL A 46 -5.93 -3.85 -15.59
C VAL A 46 -7.22 -3.98 -16.41
N ILE A 47 -7.73 -5.20 -16.59
CA ILE A 47 -9.02 -5.43 -17.30
C ILE A 47 -10.17 -4.67 -16.59
N GLY A 48 -10.12 -4.52 -15.27
CA GLY A 48 -11.12 -3.81 -14.48
C GLY A 48 -10.99 -2.29 -14.44
N LEU A 49 -10.06 -1.68 -15.18
CA LEU A 49 -9.87 -0.23 -15.20
C LEU A 49 -10.94 0.49 -16.02
N PRO A 50 -11.25 1.77 -15.72
CA PRO A 50 -12.14 2.58 -16.52
C PRO A 50 -11.70 2.67 -17.99
N SER A 51 -12.67 2.75 -18.92
CA SER A 51 -12.39 2.91 -20.36
C SER A 51 -11.79 4.28 -20.68
N GLU A 52 -12.30 5.32 -20.01
CA GLU A 52 -11.76 6.68 -20.09
C GLU A 52 -10.76 6.87 -18.95
N ARG A 53 -9.46 6.78 -19.29
CA ARG A 53 -8.38 6.88 -18.32
C ARG A 53 -7.12 7.51 -18.92
N GLY A 54 -6.17 7.85 -18.07
CA GLY A 54 -4.82 8.24 -18.46
C GLY A 54 -3.97 7.08 -18.98
N GLY A 55 -2.69 7.32 -19.14
CA GLY A 55 -1.71 6.30 -19.46
C GLY A 55 -1.62 5.25 -18.35
N VAL A 56 -1.48 3.99 -18.73
CA VAL A 56 -1.32 2.87 -17.81
C VAL A 56 -0.12 2.06 -18.26
N GLU A 57 0.86 1.95 -17.39
CA GLU A 57 2.01 1.07 -17.53
C GLU A 57 1.95 -0.05 -16.51
N THR A 58 2.43 -1.22 -16.85
CA THR A 58 2.46 -2.39 -15.96
C THR A 58 3.82 -3.04 -15.94
N LEU A 59 4.23 -3.54 -14.78
CA LEU A 59 5.51 -4.22 -14.61
C LEU A 59 5.39 -5.33 -13.56
N SER A 60 5.86 -6.54 -13.88
CA SER A 60 6.06 -7.56 -12.85
C SER A 60 7.26 -7.18 -12.00
N ALA A 61 7.07 -7.09 -10.67
CA ALA A 61 8.11 -6.64 -9.76
C ALA A 61 7.94 -7.25 -8.35
N ASP A 62 9.01 -7.80 -7.79
CA ASP A 62 9.09 -8.19 -6.38
C ASP A 62 9.62 -7.01 -5.55
N VAL A 63 8.79 -6.49 -4.65
CA VAL A 63 9.19 -5.37 -3.78
C VAL A 63 10.34 -5.72 -2.84
N GLY A 64 10.60 -7.00 -2.59
CA GLY A 64 11.77 -7.49 -1.85
C GLY A 64 13.09 -7.26 -2.58
N GLU A 65 13.06 -7.02 -3.90
CA GLU A 65 14.22 -6.79 -4.75
C GLU A 65 14.29 -5.31 -5.15
N ILE A 66 15.35 -4.62 -4.72
CA ILE A 66 15.47 -3.17 -4.97
C ILE A 66 15.49 -2.83 -6.46
N ALA A 67 16.14 -3.65 -7.28
CA ALA A 67 16.24 -3.43 -8.72
C ALA A 67 14.86 -3.45 -9.41
N ASP A 68 13.95 -4.31 -8.95
CA ASP A 68 12.59 -4.38 -9.47
C ASP A 68 11.80 -3.10 -9.13
N VAL A 69 11.94 -2.61 -7.90
CA VAL A 69 11.26 -1.37 -7.50
C VAL A 69 11.84 -0.14 -8.19
N GLU A 70 13.16 -0.10 -8.39
CA GLU A 70 13.82 0.94 -9.21
C GLU A 70 13.30 0.92 -10.65
N ALA A 71 13.06 -0.27 -11.24
CA ALA A 71 12.47 -0.39 -12.57
C ALA A 71 11.03 0.14 -12.64
N VAL A 72 10.22 -0.04 -11.59
CA VAL A 72 8.86 0.56 -11.49
C VAL A 72 8.92 2.08 -11.50
N VAL A 73 9.84 2.66 -10.73
CA VAL A 73 10.03 4.12 -10.66
C VAL A 73 10.61 4.66 -11.98
N ALA A 74 11.58 3.96 -12.56
CA ALA A 74 12.14 4.31 -13.86
C ALA A 74 11.07 4.32 -14.96
N ARG A 75 10.16 3.33 -14.97
CA ARG A 75 9.05 3.28 -15.91
C ARG A 75 8.14 4.52 -15.79
N ALA A 76 7.87 5.00 -14.57
CA ALA A 76 7.09 6.22 -14.37
C ALA A 76 7.78 7.44 -14.99
N VAL A 77 9.09 7.56 -14.79
CA VAL A 77 9.88 8.67 -15.34
C VAL A 77 10.04 8.58 -16.86
N GLU A 78 10.31 7.39 -17.39
CA GLU A 78 10.50 7.15 -18.83
C GLU A 78 9.22 7.42 -19.64
N CYS A 79 8.07 6.93 -19.15
CA CYS A 79 6.81 7.03 -19.88
C CYS A 79 6.08 8.36 -19.64
N PHE A 80 6.18 8.92 -18.43
CA PHE A 80 5.37 10.06 -18.02
C PHE A 80 6.19 11.26 -17.50
N GLY A 81 7.51 11.15 -17.41
CA GLY A 81 8.43 12.25 -17.08
C GLY A 81 8.54 12.58 -15.60
N ARG A 82 7.77 11.92 -14.70
CA ARG A 82 7.71 12.26 -13.27
C ARG A 82 7.15 11.12 -12.41
N LEU A 83 7.22 11.28 -11.09
CA LEU A 83 6.50 10.46 -10.12
C LEU A 83 5.99 11.35 -8.98
N ASP A 84 4.68 11.50 -8.85
CA ASP A 84 4.06 12.37 -7.84
C ASP A 84 3.64 11.61 -6.58
N VAL A 85 3.15 10.40 -6.77
CA VAL A 85 2.66 9.56 -5.69
C VAL A 85 3.20 8.14 -5.82
N LEU A 86 3.74 7.60 -4.75
CA LEU A 86 4.03 6.18 -4.63
C LEU A 86 3.16 5.55 -3.54
N ILE A 87 2.39 4.52 -3.90
CA ILE A 87 1.61 3.72 -2.97
C ILE A 87 2.31 2.36 -2.80
N SER A 88 3.03 2.22 -1.68
CA SER A 88 3.66 0.96 -1.27
C SER A 88 2.59 0.07 -0.61
N ASN A 89 1.90 -0.72 -1.43
CA ASN A 89 0.76 -1.51 -0.97
C ASN A 89 1.06 -3.02 -0.90
N ALA A 90 2.06 -3.53 -1.63
CA ALA A 90 2.43 -4.94 -1.58
C ALA A 90 2.68 -5.41 -0.13
N GLY A 91 2.18 -6.59 0.19
CA GLY A 91 2.34 -7.18 1.52
C GLY A 91 1.81 -8.60 1.60
N VAL A 92 2.35 -9.36 2.52
CA VAL A 92 1.98 -10.76 2.76
C VAL A 92 1.59 -11.00 4.20
N LEU A 93 0.69 -11.98 4.41
CA LEU A 93 0.47 -12.58 5.72
C LEU A 93 1.49 -13.69 5.96
N ALA A 94 1.91 -13.84 7.21
CA ALA A 94 2.62 -15.03 7.65
C ALA A 94 1.63 -16.16 7.96
N PRO A 95 2.09 -17.42 8.03
CA PRO A 95 1.29 -18.50 8.60
C PRO A 95 0.85 -18.18 10.02
N ASN A 96 -0.34 -18.64 10.40
CA ASN A 96 -0.84 -18.49 11.75
C ASN A 96 -0.16 -19.47 12.71
N GLY A 97 0.41 -18.97 13.81
CA GLY A 97 1.07 -19.79 14.80
C GLY A 97 1.52 -18.99 16.02
N ARG A 98 1.73 -19.72 17.15
CA ARG A 98 2.42 -19.11 18.30
C ARG A 98 3.87 -18.83 17.91
N ILE A 99 4.48 -17.78 18.48
CA ILE A 99 5.83 -17.30 18.14
C ILE A 99 6.87 -18.41 18.09
N HIS A 100 6.85 -19.33 19.06
CA HIS A 100 7.84 -20.43 19.16
C HIS A 100 7.59 -21.59 18.16
N ASN A 101 6.47 -21.56 17.44
CA ASN A 101 6.13 -22.55 16.41
C ASN A 101 6.32 -22.02 14.99
N LEU A 102 6.65 -20.73 14.83
CA LEU A 102 6.90 -20.12 13.52
C LEU A 102 8.38 -20.30 13.16
N SER A 103 8.66 -20.65 11.93
CA SER A 103 10.01 -20.82 11.44
C SER A 103 10.71 -19.49 11.20
N THR A 104 12.04 -19.51 11.11
CA THR A 104 12.83 -18.32 10.72
C THR A 104 12.41 -17.83 9.33
N GLU A 105 12.14 -18.75 8.41
CA GLU A 105 11.73 -18.46 7.03
C GLU A 105 10.39 -17.71 6.96
N ASP A 106 9.44 -18.04 7.87
CA ASP A 106 8.17 -17.29 7.97
C ASP A 106 8.40 -15.83 8.36
N TRP A 107 9.33 -15.59 9.30
CA TRP A 107 9.75 -14.26 9.72
C TRP A 107 10.50 -13.52 8.61
N GLU A 108 11.48 -14.16 7.99
CA GLU A 108 12.30 -13.57 6.93
C GLU A 108 11.44 -13.17 5.73
N ARG A 109 10.51 -14.03 5.29
CA ARG A 109 9.57 -13.69 4.21
C ARG A 109 8.73 -12.48 4.56
N SER A 110 8.19 -12.41 5.78
CA SER A 110 7.35 -11.30 6.23
C SER A 110 8.15 -10.00 6.31
N LEU A 111 9.37 -10.05 6.84
CA LEU A 111 10.27 -8.90 6.92
C LEU A 111 10.71 -8.44 5.53
N ARG A 112 11.07 -9.37 4.64
CA ARG A 112 11.51 -9.05 3.28
C ARG A 112 10.42 -8.32 2.48
N VAL A 113 9.19 -8.83 2.49
CA VAL A 113 8.12 -8.22 1.70
C VAL A 113 7.54 -6.99 2.38
N ASN A 114 7.13 -7.10 3.66
CA ASN A 114 6.36 -6.03 4.30
C ASN A 114 7.23 -4.86 4.75
N VAL A 115 8.48 -5.11 5.19
CA VAL A 115 9.36 -4.07 5.73
C VAL A 115 10.38 -3.64 4.69
N LEU A 116 11.23 -4.56 4.21
CA LEU A 116 12.25 -4.21 3.22
C LEU A 116 11.60 -3.75 1.90
N GLY A 117 10.47 -4.33 1.50
CA GLY A 117 9.68 -3.85 0.38
C GLY A 117 9.26 -2.39 0.53
N ALA A 118 8.76 -1.99 1.71
CA ALA A 118 8.43 -0.59 1.97
C ALA A 118 9.68 0.32 1.96
N VAL A 119 10.80 -0.15 2.51
CA VAL A 119 12.09 0.55 2.44
C VAL A 119 12.55 0.72 1.00
N ASN A 120 12.49 -0.32 0.17
CA ASN A 120 12.87 -0.28 -1.24
C ASN A 120 12.01 0.70 -2.03
N ASN A 121 10.71 0.74 -1.76
CA ASN A 121 9.79 1.71 -2.36
C ASN A 121 10.21 3.16 -2.04
N ILE A 122 10.52 3.46 -0.78
CA ILE A 122 11.02 4.79 -0.38
C ILE A 122 12.35 5.10 -1.07
N ARG A 123 13.31 4.16 -1.04
CA ARG A 123 14.64 4.33 -1.63
C ARG A 123 14.60 4.62 -3.13
N ALA A 124 13.70 3.96 -3.86
CA ALA A 124 13.57 4.18 -5.29
C ALA A 124 12.85 5.50 -5.62
N ALA A 125 11.77 5.86 -4.89
CA ALA A 125 10.96 7.02 -5.20
C ALA A 125 11.61 8.35 -4.78
N VAL A 126 12.26 8.38 -3.61
CA VAL A 126 12.78 9.61 -3.01
C VAL A 126 13.76 10.37 -3.91
N PRO A 127 14.72 9.75 -4.61
CA PRO A 127 15.63 10.50 -5.50
C PRO A 127 14.89 11.30 -6.57
N VAL A 128 13.85 10.71 -7.18
CA VAL A 128 13.02 11.40 -8.21
C VAL A 128 12.21 12.52 -7.57
N MET A 129 11.52 12.25 -6.46
CA MET A 129 10.70 13.25 -5.76
C MET A 129 11.53 14.40 -5.20
N ARG A 130 12.76 14.15 -4.73
CA ARG A 130 13.71 15.21 -4.32
C ARG A 130 14.12 16.11 -5.47
N ALA A 131 14.39 15.52 -6.63
CA ALA A 131 14.70 16.33 -7.84
C ALA A 131 13.50 17.21 -8.25
N GLN A 132 12.27 16.74 -8.01
CA GLN A 132 11.03 17.47 -8.25
C GLN A 132 10.70 18.50 -7.14
N GLN A 133 11.32 18.38 -5.94
CA GLN A 133 10.96 19.12 -4.71
C GLN A 133 9.48 18.92 -4.33
N SER A 134 8.93 17.77 -4.65
CA SER A 134 7.52 17.42 -4.42
C SER A 134 7.31 15.93 -4.50
N GLY A 135 6.48 15.38 -3.64
CA GLY A 135 6.09 13.97 -3.68
C GLY A 135 5.22 13.53 -2.51
N ALA A 136 4.53 12.42 -2.69
CA ALA A 136 3.79 11.75 -1.62
C ALA A 136 4.06 10.25 -1.64
N VAL A 137 4.53 9.70 -0.53
CA VAL A 137 4.68 8.26 -0.33
C VAL A 137 3.62 7.81 0.68
N ILE A 138 2.85 6.80 0.31
CA ILE A 138 1.77 6.24 1.12
C ILE A 138 2.05 4.77 1.35
N LEU A 139 2.30 4.39 2.61
CA LEU A 139 2.58 3.01 2.99
C LEU A 139 1.30 2.32 3.48
N THR A 140 1.05 1.11 3.02
CA THR A 140 -0.06 0.28 3.52
C THR A 140 0.41 -0.50 4.75
N ALA A 141 0.07 0.02 5.94
CA ALA A 141 0.27 -0.65 7.21
C ALA A 141 -0.92 -1.58 7.53
N SER A 142 -1.40 -1.60 8.75
CA SER A 142 -2.59 -2.32 9.22
C SER A 142 -2.92 -1.91 10.66
N VAL A 143 -4.16 -2.06 11.09
CA VAL A 143 -4.50 -2.02 12.53
C VAL A 143 -3.76 -3.11 13.33
N ALA A 144 -3.33 -4.19 12.69
CA ALA A 144 -2.48 -5.20 13.30
C ALA A 144 -1.10 -4.66 13.75
N GLY A 145 -0.67 -3.51 13.23
CA GLY A 145 0.51 -2.79 13.70
C GLY A 145 0.24 -1.90 14.92
N LEU A 146 -1.02 -1.67 15.26
CA LEU A 146 -1.47 -0.86 16.41
C LEU A 146 -2.02 -1.73 17.54
N THR A 147 -2.54 -2.91 17.21
CA THR A 147 -3.18 -3.86 18.12
C THR A 147 -2.47 -5.22 18.06
N ALA A 148 -2.73 -6.09 19.03
CA ALA A 148 -2.15 -7.42 19.05
C ALA A 148 -3.14 -8.47 18.50
N TRP A 149 -2.72 -9.17 17.45
CA TRP A 149 -3.46 -10.33 16.93
C TRP A 149 -2.77 -11.62 17.36
N SER A 150 -3.46 -12.42 18.15
CA SER A 150 -2.96 -13.75 18.55
C SER A 150 -2.64 -14.58 17.29
N HIS A 151 -1.52 -15.29 17.31
CA HIS A 151 -1.05 -16.17 16.23
C HIS A 151 -0.60 -15.44 14.93
N ALA A 152 -0.44 -14.12 14.94
CA ALA A 152 -0.05 -13.33 13.77
C ALA A 152 1.21 -12.47 14.04
N ALA A 153 2.14 -12.97 14.86
CA ALA A 153 3.26 -12.16 15.34
C ALA A 153 4.13 -11.54 14.23
N PRO A 154 4.56 -12.26 13.17
CA PRO A 154 5.36 -11.64 12.11
C PRO A 154 4.60 -10.52 11.39
N TYR A 155 3.32 -10.73 11.12
CA TYR A 155 2.48 -9.72 10.45
C TYR A 155 2.33 -8.47 11.33
N CYS A 156 1.92 -8.62 12.60
CA CYS A 156 1.77 -7.50 13.51
C CYS A 156 3.07 -6.71 13.67
N THR A 157 4.19 -7.41 13.86
CA THR A 157 5.50 -6.79 14.02
C THR A 157 5.92 -6.02 12.77
N THR A 158 5.74 -6.60 11.58
CA THR A 158 6.10 -5.94 10.32
C THR A 158 5.22 -4.71 10.06
N LYS A 159 3.92 -4.77 10.35
CA LYS A 159 3.02 -3.62 10.16
C LYS A 159 3.25 -2.51 11.18
N ALA A 160 3.69 -2.84 12.40
CA ALA A 160 4.17 -1.84 13.37
C ALA A 160 5.47 -1.16 12.88
N ALA A 161 6.39 -1.93 12.30
CA ALA A 161 7.62 -1.39 11.70
C ALA A 161 7.30 -0.41 10.54
N VAL A 162 6.33 -0.73 9.67
CA VAL A 162 5.91 0.16 8.57
C VAL A 162 5.34 1.48 9.11
N ILE A 163 4.55 1.46 10.19
CA ILE A 163 4.04 2.68 10.82
C ILE A 163 5.19 3.56 11.32
N GLN A 164 6.18 2.97 11.97
CA GLN A 164 7.33 3.74 12.47
C GLN A 164 8.21 4.22 11.32
N LEU A 165 8.41 3.41 10.27
CA LEU A 165 9.14 3.79 9.06
C LEU A 165 8.53 5.04 8.40
N ALA A 166 7.19 5.11 8.29
CA ALA A 166 6.51 6.29 7.77
C ALA A 166 6.85 7.55 8.55
N LYS A 167 6.90 7.48 9.88
CA LYS A 167 7.25 8.63 10.74
C LYS A 167 8.69 9.10 10.55
N VAL A 168 9.63 8.16 10.49
CA VAL A 168 11.05 8.48 10.27
C VAL A 168 11.24 9.13 8.91
N ALA A 169 10.74 8.52 7.84
CA ALA A 169 10.84 9.05 6.49
C ALA A 169 10.14 10.42 6.34
N ALA A 170 9.02 10.64 7.02
CA ALA A 170 8.35 11.93 7.04
C ALA A 170 9.24 13.06 7.58
N VAL A 171 9.97 12.79 8.66
CA VAL A 171 10.90 13.78 9.27
C VAL A 171 12.12 14.01 8.38
N GLU A 172 12.67 12.94 7.79
CA GLU A 172 13.85 13.03 6.95
C GLU A 172 13.62 13.83 5.66
N TYR A 173 12.45 13.64 5.02
CA TYR A 173 12.19 14.18 3.67
C TYR A 173 11.24 15.38 3.63
N ALA A 174 10.75 15.88 4.77
CA ALA A 174 9.84 17.03 4.81
C ALA A 174 10.44 18.27 4.15
N ARG A 175 11.75 18.52 4.33
CA ARG A 175 12.44 19.68 3.75
C ARG A 175 12.64 19.57 2.24
N ASP A 176 12.52 18.39 1.69
CA ASP A 176 12.56 18.12 0.25
C ASP A 176 11.17 18.24 -0.41
N GLY A 177 10.14 18.68 0.35
CA GLY A 177 8.76 18.80 -0.14
C GLY A 177 8.04 17.45 -0.26
N ILE A 178 8.56 16.39 0.37
CA ILE A 178 8.01 15.04 0.28
C ILE A 178 7.22 14.71 1.55
N ARG A 179 5.98 14.26 1.38
CA ARG A 179 5.15 13.77 2.48
C ARG A 179 5.18 12.24 2.53
N VAL A 180 5.33 11.69 3.71
CA VAL A 180 5.27 10.24 3.91
C VAL A 180 4.25 9.93 5.01
N ASN A 181 3.24 9.13 4.68
CA ASN A 181 2.18 8.72 5.61
C ASN A 181 1.90 7.23 5.46
N CYS A 182 1.14 6.67 6.39
CA CYS A 182 0.62 5.32 6.19
C CYS A 182 -0.89 5.26 6.43
N VAL A 183 -1.54 4.30 5.79
CA VAL A 183 -2.91 3.90 6.07
C VAL A 183 -2.86 2.60 6.86
N CYS A 184 -3.70 2.51 7.89
CA CYS A 184 -3.86 1.33 8.74
C CYS A 184 -5.27 0.73 8.52
N PRO A 185 -5.45 -0.12 7.51
CA PRO A 185 -6.72 -0.79 7.26
C PRO A 185 -7.11 -1.72 8.43
N GLY A 186 -8.40 -1.77 8.75
CA GLY A 186 -9.01 -2.87 9.46
C GLY A 186 -9.21 -4.07 8.54
N THR A 187 -9.99 -5.05 9.01
CA THR A 187 -10.34 -6.19 8.17
C THR A 187 -11.40 -5.79 7.15
N PHE A 188 -11.12 -6.03 5.87
CA PHE A 188 -12.04 -5.83 4.76
C PHE A 188 -12.15 -7.11 3.93
N VAL A 189 -13.27 -7.29 3.24
CA VAL A 189 -13.51 -8.46 2.40
C VAL A 189 -12.46 -8.54 1.30
N SER A 190 -11.70 -9.61 1.28
CA SER A 190 -10.61 -9.83 0.31
C SER A 190 -10.44 -11.34 0.04
N GLY A 191 -9.63 -11.68 -0.95
CA GLY A 191 -9.30 -13.08 -1.25
C GLY A 191 -8.70 -13.87 -0.08
N ILE A 192 -8.15 -13.19 0.94
CA ILE A 192 -7.63 -13.82 2.17
C ILE A 192 -8.76 -14.54 2.95
N HIS A 193 -9.99 -14.09 2.82
CA HIS A 193 -11.15 -14.69 3.49
C HIS A 193 -11.82 -15.79 2.66
N ALA A 194 -11.37 -16.01 1.42
CA ALA A 194 -11.90 -17.06 0.55
C ALA A 194 -11.67 -18.43 1.21
N GLY A 195 -12.76 -19.20 1.38
CA GLY A 195 -12.71 -20.52 2.02
C GLY A 195 -12.83 -20.54 3.55
N LEU A 196 -12.92 -19.38 4.21
CA LEU A 196 -13.26 -19.36 5.63
C LEU A 196 -14.74 -19.75 5.86
N PRO A 197 -15.04 -20.53 6.92
CA PRO A 197 -16.42 -20.79 7.32
C PRO A 197 -17.14 -19.46 7.68
N GLN A 198 -18.46 -19.38 7.40
CA GLN A 198 -19.24 -18.17 7.69
C GLN A 198 -19.11 -17.72 9.14
N GLY A 199 -19.15 -18.65 10.11
CA GLY A 199 -18.99 -18.33 11.54
C GLY A 199 -17.64 -17.67 11.88
N ALA A 200 -16.56 -17.95 11.14
CA ALA A 200 -15.27 -17.27 11.31
C ALA A 200 -15.34 -15.83 10.77
N ILE A 201 -16.01 -15.65 9.64
CA ILE A 201 -16.25 -14.32 9.06
C ILE A 201 -17.09 -13.47 10.00
N ASP A 202 -18.18 -14.03 10.56
CA ASP A 202 -19.06 -13.34 11.50
C ASP A 202 -18.32 -12.96 12.80
N ALA A 203 -17.44 -13.83 13.29
CA ALA A 203 -16.61 -13.55 14.46
C ALA A 203 -15.58 -12.42 14.21
N ILE A 204 -15.08 -12.29 12.97
CA ILE A 204 -14.21 -11.18 12.60
C ILE A 204 -15.06 -9.90 12.46
N ALA A 205 -16.21 -9.97 11.80
CA ALA A 205 -17.11 -8.84 11.62
C ALA A 205 -17.58 -8.25 12.95
N ALA A 206 -17.89 -9.09 13.93
CA ALA A 206 -18.34 -8.67 15.26
C ALA A 206 -17.30 -7.82 16.04
N LYS A 207 -16.03 -7.85 15.64
CA LYS A 207 -14.98 -7.02 16.21
C LYS A 207 -14.92 -5.61 15.60
N HIS A 208 -15.66 -5.36 14.53
CA HIS A 208 -15.71 -4.08 13.85
C HIS A 208 -17.09 -3.46 14.06
N PRO A 209 -17.22 -2.37 14.82
CA PRO A 209 -18.52 -1.72 15.08
C PRO A 209 -19.33 -1.39 13.82
N LEU A 210 -18.66 -1.04 12.70
CA LEU A 210 -19.31 -0.81 11.40
C LEU A 210 -19.40 -2.05 10.51
N GLY A 211 -19.05 -3.24 11.02
CA GLY A 211 -18.93 -4.45 10.23
C GLY A 211 -17.64 -4.52 9.41
N LEU A 212 -17.53 -5.55 8.55
CA LEU A 212 -16.40 -5.68 7.64
C LEU A 212 -16.49 -4.63 6.54
N GLY A 213 -15.36 -3.95 6.29
CA GLY A 213 -15.24 -3.05 5.16
C GLY A 213 -15.08 -3.77 3.82
N THR A 214 -15.03 -3.00 2.77
CA THR A 214 -14.62 -3.39 1.43
C THR A 214 -13.36 -2.63 1.04
N ALA A 215 -12.66 -3.04 -0.02
CA ALA A 215 -11.49 -2.30 -0.49
C ALA A 215 -11.83 -0.87 -0.89
N THR A 216 -13.07 -0.61 -1.37
CA THR A 216 -13.53 0.74 -1.74
C THR A 216 -13.70 1.67 -0.54
N ASP A 217 -13.99 1.15 0.65
CA ASP A 217 -14.07 1.97 1.87
C ASP A 217 -12.72 2.55 2.29
N LEU A 218 -11.62 1.93 1.84
CA LEU A 218 -10.26 2.34 2.15
C LEU A 218 -9.73 3.43 1.21
N VAL A 219 -10.21 3.43 -0.05
CA VAL A 219 -9.65 4.23 -1.16
C VAL A 219 -9.64 5.73 -0.84
N GLY A 220 -10.66 6.25 -0.17
CA GLY A 220 -10.76 7.66 0.20
C GLY A 220 -9.58 8.18 1.02
N ALA A 221 -9.02 7.35 1.92
CA ALA A 221 -7.84 7.73 2.70
C ALA A 221 -6.59 7.87 1.83
N TYR A 222 -6.41 6.99 0.84
CA TYR A 222 -5.30 7.08 -0.12
C TYR A 222 -5.46 8.29 -1.05
N SER A 223 -6.68 8.54 -1.58
CA SER A 223 -6.94 9.72 -2.41
C SER A 223 -6.69 11.03 -1.63
N TYR A 224 -7.08 11.11 -0.36
CA TYR A 224 -6.75 12.24 0.52
C TYR A 224 -5.24 12.42 0.65
N LEU A 225 -4.50 11.37 1.00
CA LEU A 225 -3.06 11.44 1.20
C LEU A 225 -2.28 11.71 -0.09
N ALA A 226 -2.82 11.32 -1.24
CA ALA A 226 -2.24 11.56 -2.57
C ALA A 226 -2.50 12.98 -3.09
N SER A 227 -3.38 13.76 -2.47
CA SER A 227 -3.81 15.08 -2.95
C SER A 227 -3.25 16.24 -2.13
N ASP A 228 -3.41 17.45 -2.64
CA ASP A 228 -3.06 18.70 -1.94
C ASP A 228 -3.92 18.98 -0.71
N ALA A 229 -5.07 18.30 -0.58
CA ALA A 229 -5.87 18.37 0.65
C ALA A 229 -5.08 17.91 1.88
N SER A 230 -4.06 17.07 1.68
CA SER A 230 -3.16 16.57 2.73
C SER A 230 -1.78 17.27 2.77
N ARG A 231 -1.65 18.47 2.15
CA ARG A 231 -0.35 19.18 2.08
C ARG A 231 0.31 19.45 3.44
N TRP A 232 -0.46 19.44 4.52
CA TRP A 232 0.02 19.62 5.90
C TRP A 232 0.02 18.32 6.71
N THR A 233 -0.14 17.17 6.04
CA THR A 233 -0.18 15.84 6.66
C THR A 233 1.05 15.05 6.26
N THR A 234 1.97 14.81 7.20
CA THR A 234 3.12 13.92 7.05
C THR A 234 3.42 13.21 8.37
N GLY A 235 3.93 11.99 8.34
CA GLY A 235 4.19 11.15 9.51
C GLY A 235 2.94 10.59 10.20
N SER A 236 1.77 10.70 9.57
CA SER A 236 0.49 10.27 10.11
C SER A 236 0.18 8.82 9.77
N ALA A 237 -0.48 8.12 10.71
CA ALA A 237 -1.10 6.83 10.50
C ALA A 237 -2.63 7.01 10.46
N ILE A 238 -3.21 6.91 9.27
CA ILE A 238 -4.66 7.05 9.09
C ILE A 238 -5.32 5.68 9.30
N VAL A 239 -6.09 5.56 10.35
CA VAL A 239 -6.84 4.33 10.68
C VAL A 239 -8.17 4.33 9.93
N VAL A 240 -8.43 3.25 9.16
CA VAL A 240 -9.69 3.03 8.43
C VAL A 240 -10.11 1.59 8.69
N ASP A 241 -10.87 1.37 9.76
CA ASP A 241 -11.04 0.04 10.36
C ASP A 241 -12.46 -0.26 10.88
N GLY A 242 -13.43 0.58 10.58
CA GLY A 242 -14.80 0.41 11.08
C GLY A 242 -14.91 0.46 12.60
N GLY A 243 -13.94 1.09 13.30
CA GLY A 243 -13.92 1.24 14.75
C GLY A 243 -13.24 0.08 15.50
N TYR A 244 -12.55 -0.82 14.80
CA TYR A 244 -11.87 -1.98 15.42
C TYR A 244 -10.84 -1.59 16.49
N ALA A 245 -10.06 -0.55 16.26
CA ALA A 245 -8.99 -0.12 17.17
C ALA A 245 -9.39 1.06 18.08
N ALA A 246 -10.68 1.43 18.12
CA ALA A 246 -11.15 2.55 18.92
C ALA A 246 -11.21 2.31 20.45
N PRO A 247 -11.45 1.10 20.95
CA PRO A 247 -11.44 0.79 22.39
C PRO A 247 -10.05 0.83 23.00
#